data_0b9e95f3e82ca3e2046c0876e74aa807
#
_entry.id   0b9e95f3e82ca3e2046c0876e74aa807
#
_cell.length_a   1.000
_cell.length_b   1.000
_cell.length_c   1.000
_cell.angle_alpha   90.00
_cell.angle_beta   90.00
_cell.angle_gamma   90.00
#
_symmetry.space_group_name_H-M   'P 1'
#
loop_
_entity.id
_entity.type
_entity.pdbx_description
1 polymer ?
#
loop_
_entity_poly.entity_id
_entity_poly.type
_entity_poly.pdbx_seq_one_letter_code
_entity_poly.pdbx_strand_id
1 'polypeptide(L)'
;LLELNWLDLFIQYLNVERQYSPETSKAYQEDILSFVDFLKKNGGVNSFKAIKLLDVRTYLSFLYEQQYSRNSVSRKISSLRSFYNYLVKNNLVAANPFSTVQLKRHNAHLPRFFYEKEMQALFDAAQGDRPLDLRNSALLEVLYATGIRVSECINLTLSAVDFDLSVMLIHGKGNKDRYVPFGHFAAQALDHYLTDCRTPLMTKYKAEHDYVFVNHYGKQLTAAGVEYILNQIIKKSSLTSDIHPHMLRHTFATHLLNNGADLRTVQELLGHSSLSTTQIYTHVTTEHLQQDYRKYFPRAKS
;
A
#
# COMPACT_ATOMS: atom_id res chain seq x y z
N LEU A 1 1.29 -6.58 37.54
CA LEU A 1 0.78 -5.75 36.44
C LEU A 1 1.84 -5.65 35.37
N LEU A 2 1.49 -6.00 34.13
CA LEU A 2 2.40 -5.83 32.99
C LEU A 2 2.78 -4.35 32.86
N GLU A 3 4.04 -4.09 32.53
CA GLU A 3 4.60 -2.76 32.42
C GLU A 3 4.13 -2.07 31.12
N LEU A 4 2.86 -1.65 31.07
CA LEU A 4 2.24 -1.06 29.88
C LEU A 4 2.89 0.26 29.42
N ASN A 5 3.50 0.99 30.36
CA ASN A 5 4.30 2.17 30.03
C ASN A 5 5.47 1.86 29.06
N TRP A 6 5.97 0.62 29.03
CA TRP A 6 7.00 0.22 28.06
C TRP A 6 6.44 0.09 26.64
N LEU A 7 5.15 -0.25 26.52
CA LEU A 7 4.48 -0.22 25.22
C LEU A 7 4.38 1.21 24.69
N ASP A 8 3.99 2.17 25.54
CA ASP A 8 3.90 3.58 25.13
C ASP A 8 5.25 4.12 24.67
N LEU A 9 6.31 3.83 25.44
CA LEU A 9 7.69 4.19 25.06
C LEU A 9 8.13 3.52 23.74
N PHE A 10 7.75 2.27 23.52
CA PHE A 10 8.04 1.58 22.26
C PHE A 10 7.29 2.21 21.08
N ILE A 11 6.03 2.57 21.24
CA ILE A 11 5.27 3.24 20.18
C ILE A 11 5.88 4.61 19.87
N GLN A 12 6.30 5.36 20.90
CA GLN A 12 7.03 6.61 20.69
C GLN A 12 8.35 6.39 19.93
N TYR A 13 9.13 5.37 20.29
CA TYR A 13 10.34 4.97 19.56
C TYR A 13 10.06 4.63 18.10
N LEU A 14 8.99 3.88 17.81
CA LEU A 14 8.61 3.57 16.42
C LEU A 14 8.27 4.83 15.63
N ASN A 15 7.55 5.77 16.21
CA ASN A 15 7.12 6.98 15.54
C ASN A 15 8.27 7.98 15.34
N VAL A 16 9.07 8.23 16.36
CA VAL A 16 10.09 9.29 16.36
C VAL A 16 11.42 8.80 15.78
N GLU A 17 11.96 7.70 16.29
CA GLU A 17 13.29 7.24 15.88
C GLU A 17 13.24 6.35 14.62
N ARG A 18 12.23 5.50 14.50
CA ARG A 18 12.10 4.58 13.36
C ARG A 18 11.26 5.13 12.22
N GLN A 19 10.57 6.26 12.44
CA GLN A 19 9.71 6.92 11.45
C GLN A 19 8.72 5.96 10.77
N TYR A 20 8.12 5.07 11.57
CA TYR A 20 7.08 4.16 11.08
C TYR A 20 5.81 4.95 10.79
N SER A 21 5.00 4.47 9.83
CA SER A 21 3.69 5.09 9.57
C SER A 21 2.75 4.88 10.76
N PRO A 22 1.81 5.81 11.00
CA PRO A 22 0.82 5.68 12.07
C PRO A 22 0.08 4.35 12.05
N GLU A 23 -0.26 3.85 10.86
CA GLU A 23 -0.94 2.56 10.68
C GLU A 23 -0.06 1.40 11.14
N THR A 24 1.25 1.44 10.84
CA THR A 24 2.19 0.40 11.27
C THR A 24 2.35 0.41 12.78
N SER A 25 2.51 1.58 13.38
CA SER A 25 2.64 1.73 14.84
C SER A 25 1.37 1.27 15.56
N LYS A 26 0.20 1.63 15.04
CA LYS A 26 -1.10 1.18 15.54
C LYS A 26 -1.24 -0.36 15.45
N ALA A 27 -0.90 -0.94 14.32
CA ALA A 27 -0.95 -2.40 14.15
C ALA A 27 -0.01 -3.13 15.13
N TYR A 28 1.18 -2.59 15.38
CA TYR A 28 2.12 -3.13 16.36
C TYR A 28 1.56 -3.02 17.78
N GLN A 29 0.95 -1.88 18.14
CA GLN A 29 0.29 -1.69 19.42
C GLN A 29 -0.83 -2.71 19.64
N GLU A 30 -1.70 -2.87 18.65
CA GLU A 30 -2.82 -3.84 18.68
C GLU A 30 -2.32 -5.29 18.85
N ASP A 31 -1.23 -5.65 18.16
CA ASP A 31 -0.64 -6.98 18.26
C ASP A 31 -0.06 -7.26 19.66
N ILE A 32 0.62 -6.29 20.26
CA ILE A 32 1.18 -6.42 21.61
C ILE A 32 0.06 -6.48 22.66
N LEU A 33 -0.96 -5.62 22.53
CA LEU A 33 -2.14 -5.65 23.42
C LEU A 33 -2.90 -6.98 23.30
N SER A 34 -3.01 -7.55 22.10
CA SER A 34 -3.58 -8.88 21.88
C SER A 34 -2.82 -9.98 22.64
N PHE A 35 -1.50 -9.91 22.69
CA PHE A 35 -0.67 -10.80 23.48
C PHE A 35 -0.86 -10.60 24.98
N VAL A 36 -0.92 -9.36 25.44
CA VAL A 36 -1.22 -9.01 26.85
C VAL A 36 -2.58 -9.57 27.28
N ASP A 37 -3.60 -9.44 26.45
CA ASP A 37 -4.94 -9.96 26.72
C ASP A 37 -4.94 -11.50 26.80
N PHE A 38 -4.23 -12.16 25.88
CA PHE A 38 -4.02 -13.60 25.93
C PHE A 38 -3.38 -14.04 27.28
N LEU A 39 -2.32 -13.36 27.72
CA LEU A 39 -1.65 -13.68 28.99
C LEU A 39 -2.59 -13.53 30.19
N LYS A 40 -3.39 -12.46 30.23
CA LYS A 40 -4.38 -12.24 31.29
C LYS A 40 -5.43 -13.36 31.35
N LYS A 41 -5.96 -13.80 30.21
CA LYS A 41 -7.01 -14.82 30.11
C LYS A 41 -6.52 -16.22 30.46
N ASN A 42 -5.24 -16.52 30.23
CA ASN A 42 -4.66 -17.84 30.44
C ASN A 42 -3.89 -17.98 31.76
N GLY A 43 -4.14 -17.11 32.75
CA GLY A 43 -3.48 -17.15 34.06
C GLY A 43 -1.97 -16.89 33.97
N GLY A 44 -1.54 -16.18 32.93
CA GLY A 44 -0.14 -15.99 32.57
C GLY A 44 0.58 -14.96 33.42
N VAL A 45 1.78 -14.70 33.03
CA VAL A 45 2.79 -13.93 33.73
C VAL A 45 2.41 -12.45 33.79
N ASN A 46 2.61 -11.81 34.92
CA ASN A 46 2.25 -10.41 35.16
C ASN A 46 3.36 -9.40 34.84
N SER A 47 4.43 -9.83 34.14
CA SER A 47 5.56 -8.97 33.76
C SER A 47 6.18 -9.43 32.43
N PHE A 48 6.54 -8.48 31.58
CA PHE A 48 7.28 -8.78 30.35
C PHE A 48 8.65 -9.40 30.60
N LYS A 49 9.25 -9.18 31.79
CA LYS A 49 10.53 -9.81 32.20
C LYS A 49 10.43 -11.32 32.39
N ALA A 50 9.26 -11.83 32.75
CA ALA A 50 9.08 -13.22 33.12
C ALA A 50 8.60 -14.10 31.97
N ILE A 51 8.34 -13.55 30.78
CA ILE A 51 7.90 -14.28 29.58
C ILE A 51 9.01 -15.23 29.12
N LYS A 52 8.66 -16.51 28.96
CA LYS A 52 9.54 -17.58 28.51
C LYS A 52 9.13 -18.09 27.12
N LEU A 53 9.98 -18.89 26.51
CA LEU A 53 9.71 -19.55 25.23
C LEU A 53 8.43 -20.43 25.27
N LEU A 54 8.09 -20.99 26.44
CA LEU A 54 6.87 -21.78 26.63
C LEU A 54 5.63 -20.90 26.42
N ASP A 55 5.59 -19.69 26.99
CA ASP A 55 4.48 -18.75 26.85
C ASP A 55 4.30 -18.35 25.38
N VAL A 56 5.41 -18.15 24.66
CA VAL A 56 5.40 -17.85 23.22
C VAL A 56 4.82 -19.03 22.42
N ARG A 57 5.19 -20.26 22.73
CA ARG A 57 4.64 -21.46 22.07
C ARG A 57 3.15 -21.62 22.34
N THR A 58 2.71 -21.41 23.59
CA THR A 58 1.29 -21.44 23.96
C THR A 58 0.50 -20.36 23.22
N TYR A 59 1.06 -19.14 23.08
CA TYR A 59 0.43 -18.08 22.29
C TYR A 59 0.33 -18.47 20.81
N LEU A 60 1.35 -19.08 20.23
CA LEU A 60 1.29 -19.57 18.85
C LEU A 60 0.18 -20.62 18.67
N SER A 61 0.07 -21.60 19.58
CA SER A 61 -1.01 -22.59 19.54
C SER A 61 -2.37 -21.91 19.60
N PHE A 62 -2.56 -20.96 20.51
CA PHE A 62 -3.78 -20.16 20.62
C PHE A 62 -4.12 -19.42 19.30
N LEU A 63 -3.13 -18.80 18.66
CA LEU A 63 -3.38 -18.10 17.39
C LEU A 63 -3.84 -19.05 16.27
N TYR A 64 -3.30 -20.27 16.23
CA TYR A 64 -3.73 -21.30 15.28
C TYR A 64 -5.12 -21.86 15.60
N GLU A 65 -5.44 -22.08 16.86
CA GLU A 65 -6.77 -22.51 17.32
C GLU A 65 -7.85 -21.46 16.98
N GLN A 66 -7.51 -20.18 17.10
CA GLN A 66 -8.38 -19.06 16.70
C GLN A 66 -8.42 -18.85 15.18
N GLN A 67 -7.83 -19.75 14.38
CA GLN A 67 -7.82 -19.73 12.91
C GLN A 67 -7.27 -18.43 12.30
N TYR A 68 -6.35 -17.75 13.00
CA TYR A 68 -5.66 -16.60 12.40
C TYR A 68 -4.91 -17.00 11.13
N SER A 69 -4.99 -16.15 10.09
CA SER A 69 -4.22 -16.37 8.88
C SER A 69 -2.71 -16.39 9.19
N ARG A 70 -1.95 -17.17 8.42
CA ARG A 70 -0.48 -17.26 8.60
C ARG A 70 0.21 -15.90 8.51
N ASN A 71 -0.28 -15.01 7.64
CA ASN A 71 0.24 -13.64 7.54
C ASN A 71 -0.02 -12.85 8.82
N SER A 72 -1.21 -12.99 9.41
CA SER A 72 -1.55 -12.37 10.69
C SER A 72 -0.67 -12.90 11.82
N VAL A 73 -0.46 -14.22 11.89
CA VAL A 73 0.44 -14.83 12.88
C VAL A 73 1.87 -14.32 12.70
N SER A 74 2.38 -14.29 11.45
CA SER A 74 3.71 -13.79 11.14
C SER A 74 3.89 -12.31 11.56
N ARG A 75 2.89 -11.46 11.28
CA ARG A 75 2.90 -10.05 11.68
C ARG A 75 2.92 -9.92 13.21
N LYS A 76 2.03 -10.62 13.92
CA LYS A 76 1.96 -10.60 15.40
C LYS A 76 3.29 -11.03 16.06
N ILE A 77 3.92 -12.08 15.56
CA ILE A 77 5.23 -12.51 16.07
C ILE A 77 6.32 -11.50 15.72
N SER A 78 6.28 -10.87 14.56
CA SER A 78 7.23 -9.84 14.16
C SER A 78 7.11 -8.57 15.02
N SER A 79 5.88 -8.15 15.35
CA SER A 79 5.61 -7.02 16.25
C SER A 79 6.15 -7.27 17.65
N LEU A 80 5.87 -8.46 18.22
CA LEU A 80 6.36 -8.87 19.53
C LEU A 80 7.89 -9.02 19.55
N ARG A 81 8.49 -9.57 18.50
CA ARG A 81 9.95 -9.66 18.37
C ARG A 81 10.59 -8.27 18.33
N SER A 82 9.99 -7.32 17.61
CA SER A 82 10.47 -5.94 17.55
C SER A 82 10.36 -5.25 18.90
N PHE A 83 9.25 -5.45 19.60
CA PHE A 83 9.05 -4.92 20.96
C PHE A 83 10.11 -5.46 21.94
N TYR A 84 10.32 -6.76 21.98
CA TYR A 84 11.33 -7.36 22.86
C TYR A 84 12.76 -6.99 22.47
N ASN A 85 13.07 -6.79 21.20
CA ASN A 85 14.37 -6.25 20.79
C ASN A 85 14.58 -4.83 21.34
N TYR A 86 13.53 -3.99 21.34
CA TYR A 86 13.56 -2.67 21.97
C TYR A 86 13.79 -2.77 23.49
N LEU A 87 13.08 -3.66 24.17
CA LEU A 87 13.26 -3.88 25.61
C LEU A 87 14.68 -4.36 25.96
N VAL A 88 15.25 -5.28 25.17
CA VAL A 88 16.64 -5.75 25.35
C VAL A 88 17.64 -4.62 25.14
N LYS A 89 17.45 -3.82 24.05
CA LYS A 89 18.32 -2.67 23.74
C LYS A 89 18.35 -1.64 24.87
N ASN A 90 17.24 -1.48 25.58
CA ASN A 90 17.12 -0.55 26.70
C ASN A 90 17.37 -1.19 28.08
N ASN A 91 17.94 -2.44 28.13
CA ASN A 91 18.24 -3.18 29.35
C ASN A 91 17.02 -3.41 30.27
N LEU A 92 15.80 -3.40 29.72
CA LEU A 92 14.56 -3.62 30.46
C LEU A 92 14.27 -5.13 30.67
N VAL A 93 14.73 -5.96 29.74
CA VAL A 93 14.67 -7.43 29.81
C VAL A 93 16.01 -8.04 29.39
N ALA A 94 16.33 -9.25 29.91
CA ALA A 94 17.60 -9.88 29.66
C ALA A 94 17.71 -10.51 28.25
N ALA A 95 16.61 -11.02 27.70
CA ALA A 95 16.60 -11.69 26.40
C ALA A 95 15.25 -11.54 25.71
N ASN A 96 15.25 -11.77 24.40
CA ASN A 96 14.02 -11.75 23.59
C ASN A 96 13.49 -13.19 23.40
N PRO A 97 12.35 -13.56 24.05
CA PRO A 97 11.81 -14.91 23.95
C PRO A 97 11.25 -15.27 22.56
N PHE A 98 11.02 -14.25 21.70
CA PHE A 98 10.54 -14.43 20.32
C PHE A 98 11.67 -14.60 19.31
N SER A 99 12.95 -14.47 19.70
CA SER A 99 14.11 -14.49 18.79
C SER A 99 14.25 -15.80 18.03
N THR A 100 14.01 -16.94 18.72
CA THR A 100 14.16 -18.29 18.18
C THR A 100 12.93 -18.83 17.46
N VAL A 101 11.82 -18.10 17.45
CA VAL A 101 10.59 -18.52 16.78
C VAL A 101 10.77 -18.49 15.28
N GLN A 102 10.81 -19.67 14.67
CA GLN A 102 10.80 -19.83 13.22
C GLN A 102 9.40 -20.22 12.76
N LEU A 103 8.72 -19.32 12.06
CA LEU A 103 7.49 -19.66 11.36
C LEU A 103 7.86 -20.33 10.04
N LYS A 104 7.26 -21.48 9.73
CA LYS A 104 7.49 -22.15 8.44
C LYS A 104 7.22 -21.17 7.31
N ARG A 105 8.24 -20.84 6.53
CA ARG A 105 8.08 -20.06 5.31
C ARG A 105 7.15 -20.83 4.39
N HIS A 106 6.12 -20.17 3.93
CA HIS A 106 5.33 -20.68 2.81
C HIS A 106 6.20 -20.57 1.57
N ASN A 107 6.11 -21.56 0.66
CA ASN A 107 6.53 -21.31 -0.72
C ASN A 107 5.78 -20.07 -1.17
N ALA A 108 6.51 -18.98 -1.39
CA ALA A 108 5.92 -17.77 -1.90
C ALA A 108 5.32 -18.12 -3.26
N HIS A 109 3.99 -18.16 -3.37
CA HIS A 109 3.38 -18.13 -4.69
C HIS A 109 3.94 -16.88 -5.37
N LEU A 110 4.50 -17.05 -6.55
CA LEU A 110 4.92 -15.91 -7.35
C LEU A 110 3.74 -14.94 -7.44
N PRO A 111 3.94 -13.65 -7.14
CA PRO A 111 2.85 -12.70 -7.20
C PRO A 111 2.23 -12.76 -8.59
N ARG A 112 0.92 -12.96 -8.67
CA ARG A 112 0.20 -12.97 -9.93
C ARG A 112 0.19 -11.54 -10.49
N PHE A 113 0.32 -11.43 -11.80
CA PHE A 113 0.11 -10.20 -12.56
C PHE A 113 -0.91 -10.46 -13.67
N PHE A 114 -1.53 -9.42 -14.20
CA PHE A 114 -2.44 -9.52 -15.32
C PHE A 114 -1.67 -9.47 -16.64
N TYR A 115 -1.97 -10.36 -17.56
CA TYR A 115 -1.51 -10.26 -18.95
C TYR A 115 -2.24 -9.10 -19.66
N GLU A 116 -1.69 -8.63 -20.78
CA GLU A 116 -2.28 -7.50 -21.53
C GLU A 116 -3.74 -7.74 -21.92
N LYS A 117 -4.09 -8.97 -22.32
CA LYS A 117 -5.48 -9.34 -22.63
C LYS A 117 -6.41 -9.27 -21.41
N GLU A 118 -5.92 -9.66 -20.24
CA GLU A 118 -6.68 -9.56 -18.99
C GLU A 118 -6.86 -8.09 -18.58
N MET A 119 -5.81 -7.27 -18.75
CA MET A 119 -5.90 -5.83 -18.52
C MET A 119 -6.92 -5.18 -19.47
N GLN A 120 -6.94 -5.58 -20.77
CA GLN A 120 -7.93 -5.06 -21.70
C GLN A 120 -9.36 -5.42 -21.26
N ALA A 121 -9.60 -6.65 -20.85
CA ALA A 121 -10.90 -7.06 -20.31
C ALA A 121 -11.32 -6.25 -19.06
N LEU A 122 -10.37 -5.85 -18.21
CA LEU A 122 -10.65 -4.97 -17.07
C LEU A 122 -11.00 -3.55 -17.51
N PHE A 123 -10.30 -3.00 -18.49
CA PHE A 123 -10.63 -1.68 -19.06
C PHE A 123 -12.01 -1.68 -19.69
N ASP A 124 -12.32 -2.68 -20.50
CA ASP A 124 -13.65 -2.82 -21.14
C ASP A 124 -14.76 -2.94 -20.09
N ALA A 125 -14.53 -3.70 -19.02
CA ALA A 125 -15.49 -3.84 -17.91
C ALA A 125 -15.64 -2.56 -17.07
N ALA A 126 -14.62 -1.69 -17.04
CA ALA A 126 -14.67 -0.43 -16.32
C ALA A 126 -15.42 0.65 -17.08
N GLN A 127 -15.59 0.51 -18.40
CA GLN A 127 -16.31 1.47 -19.25
C GLN A 127 -17.79 1.55 -18.88
N GLY A 128 -18.38 2.74 -19.10
CA GLY A 128 -19.79 3.02 -18.95
C GLY A 128 -20.05 4.53 -18.98
N ASP A 129 -21.32 4.89 -19.19
CA ASP A 129 -21.75 6.27 -19.40
C ASP A 129 -22.17 6.99 -18.10
N ARG A 130 -22.26 6.27 -17.00
CA ARG A 130 -22.64 6.86 -15.72
C ARG A 130 -21.45 7.62 -15.10
N PRO A 131 -21.67 8.73 -14.40
CA PRO A 131 -20.59 9.50 -13.80
C PRO A 131 -19.60 8.67 -12.95
N LEU A 132 -20.11 7.70 -12.18
CA LEU A 132 -19.25 6.84 -11.37
C LEU A 132 -18.49 5.79 -12.20
N ASP A 133 -18.94 5.45 -13.40
CA ASP A 133 -18.20 4.58 -14.32
C ASP A 133 -16.97 5.34 -14.87
N LEU A 134 -17.10 6.63 -15.16
CA LEU A 134 -15.96 7.51 -15.54
C LEU A 134 -14.90 7.54 -14.44
N ARG A 135 -15.32 7.68 -13.16
CA ARG A 135 -14.39 7.57 -12.02
C ARG A 135 -13.70 6.23 -11.96
N ASN A 136 -14.45 5.14 -12.13
CA ASN A 136 -13.91 3.78 -12.05
C ASN A 136 -12.88 3.52 -13.14
N SER A 137 -13.17 3.97 -14.37
CA SER A 137 -12.25 3.91 -15.51
C SER A 137 -10.98 4.72 -15.25
N ALA A 138 -11.11 5.98 -14.83
CA ALA A 138 -9.96 6.83 -14.51
C ALA A 138 -9.11 6.25 -13.37
N LEU A 139 -9.74 5.70 -12.33
CA LEU A 139 -9.03 5.05 -11.23
C LEU A 139 -8.20 3.85 -11.68
N LEU A 140 -8.78 2.97 -12.52
CA LEU A 140 -8.08 1.80 -13.06
C LEU A 140 -6.91 2.22 -13.96
N GLU A 141 -7.15 3.19 -14.86
CA GLU A 141 -6.12 3.73 -15.75
C GLU A 141 -4.95 4.34 -14.97
N VAL A 142 -5.23 5.19 -13.97
CA VAL A 142 -4.18 5.82 -13.16
C VAL A 142 -3.38 4.79 -12.38
N LEU A 143 -4.04 3.85 -11.69
CA LEU A 143 -3.34 2.82 -10.92
C LEU A 143 -2.45 1.94 -11.79
N TYR A 144 -2.92 1.56 -12.97
CA TYR A 144 -2.13 0.75 -13.90
C TYR A 144 -1.04 1.56 -14.60
N ALA A 145 -1.34 2.78 -15.08
CA ALA A 145 -0.38 3.58 -15.81
C ALA A 145 0.79 4.08 -14.97
N THR A 146 0.58 4.27 -13.68
CA THR A 146 1.58 4.88 -12.78
C THR A 146 2.17 3.90 -11.78
N GLY A 147 1.51 2.79 -11.53
CA GLY A 147 1.93 1.84 -10.50
C GLY A 147 1.98 2.42 -9.08
N ILE A 148 1.33 3.56 -8.81
CA ILE A 148 1.31 4.18 -7.47
C ILE A 148 0.59 3.31 -6.45
N ARG A 149 0.90 3.50 -5.16
CA ARG A 149 0.20 2.80 -4.07
C ARG A 149 -1.20 3.37 -3.90
N VAL A 150 -2.13 2.54 -3.36
CA VAL A 150 -3.50 3.03 -3.05
C VAL A 150 -3.48 4.24 -2.15
N SER A 151 -2.65 4.23 -1.11
CA SER A 151 -2.50 5.38 -0.21
C SER A 151 -2.01 6.64 -0.91
N GLU A 152 -1.14 6.51 -1.90
CA GLU A 152 -0.69 7.61 -2.75
C GLU A 152 -1.82 8.09 -3.67
N CYS A 153 -2.56 7.15 -4.28
CA CYS A 153 -3.68 7.45 -5.18
C CYS A 153 -4.83 8.20 -4.48
N ILE A 154 -5.25 7.76 -3.30
CA ILE A 154 -6.35 8.42 -2.57
C ILE A 154 -5.97 9.81 -2.02
N ASN A 155 -4.67 10.05 -1.82
CA ASN A 155 -4.14 11.34 -1.36
C ASN A 155 -3.65 12.24 -2.52
N LEU A 156 -3.80 11.81 -3.77
CA LEU A 156 -3.44 12.60 -4.94
C LEU A 156 -4.34 13.84 -5.01
N THR A 157 -3.74 15.03 -5.16
CA THR A 157 -4.43 16.31 -5.30
C THR A 157 -4.43 16.80 -6.74
N LEU A 158 -5.35 17.68 -7.09
CA LEU A 158 -5.43 18.29 -8.42
C LEU A 158 -4.14 19.04 -8.78
N SER A 159 -3.55 19.75 -7.82
CA SER A 159 -2.30 20.50 -7.99
C SER A 159 -1.08 19.60 -8.23
N ALA A 160 -1.18 18.30 -7.90
CA ALA A 160 -0.11 17.34 -8.12
C ALA A 160 -0.18 16.66 -9.50
N VAL A 161 -1.19 16.95 -10.31
CA VAL A 161 -1.35 16.40 -11.67
C VAL A 161 -1.04 17.49 -12.69
N ASP A 162 0.02 17.28 -13.46
CA ASP A 162 0.42 18.14 -14.57
C ASP A 162 0.07 17.45 -15.90
N PHE A 163 -0.98 17.94 -16.56
CA PHE A 163 -1.43 17.39 -17.84
C PHE A 163 -0.52 17.81 -19.01
N ASP A 164 0.10 18.99 -18.93
CA ASP A 164 1.00 19.48 -19.99
C ASP A 164 2.28 18.65 -20.05
N LEU A 165 2.87 18.38 -18.89
CA LEU A 165 4.04 17.52 -18.78
C LEU A 165 3.68 16.03 -18.72
N SER A 166 2.40 15.67 -18.57
CA SER A 166 1.94 14.29 -18.35
C SER A 166 2.64 13.59 -17.20
N VAL A 167 2.74 14.24 -16.04
CA VAL A 167 3.35 13.72 -14.82
C VAL A 167 2.47 13.97 -13.60
N MET A 168 2.63 13.11 -12.60
CA MET A 168 2.03 13.26 -11.27
C MET A 168 3.13 13.37 -10.21
N LEU A 169 3.04 14.37 -9.34
CA LEU A 169 3.87 14.48 -8.15
C LEU A 169 3.31 13.59 -7.05
N ILE A 170 4.04 12.54 -6.72
CA ILE A 170 3.61 11.55 -5.73
C ILE A 170 4.41 11.73 -4.44
N HIS A 171 3.71 11.99 -3.34
CA HIS A 171 4.30 12.08 -2.01
C HIS A 171 4.45 10.67 -1.41
N GLY A 172 5.70 10.19 -1.33
CA GLY A 172 6.03 8.86 -0.86
C GLY A 172 6.29 8.79 0.65
N LYS A 173 6.51 7.56 1.15
CA LYS A 173 6.86 7.32 2.56
C LYS A 173 8.20 7.98 2.90
N GLY A 174 8.27 8.67 4.05
CA GLY A 174 9.48 9.34 4.53
C GLY A 174 9.75 10.69 3.85
N ASN A 175 8.69 11.38 3.42
CA ASN A 175 8.75 12.69 2.75
C ASN A 175 9.63 12.68 1.49
N LYS A 176 9.57 11.57 0.72
CA LYS A 176 10.28 11.43 -0.54
C LYS A 176 9.29 11.59 -1.68
N ASP A 177 9.39 12.71 -2.36
CA ASP A 177 8.56 13.01 -3.51
C ASP A 177 9.18 12.42 -4.78
N ARG A 178 8.33 12.05 -5.74
CA ARG A 178 8.75 11.63 -7.06
C ARG A 178 7.75 12.02 -8.13
N TYR A 179 8.24 12.33 -9.31
CA TYR A 179 7.40 12.49 -10.49
C TYR A 179 7.18 11.13 -11.16
N VAL A 180 5.92 10.82 -11.45
CA VAL A 180 5.54 9.58 -12.13
C VAL A 180 4.82 9.97 -13.43
N PRO A 181 5.34 9.56 -14.60
CA PRO A 181 4.69 9.83 -15.87
C PRO A 181 3.42 9.01 -16.02
N PHE A 182 2.47 9.52 -16.82
CA PHE A 182 1.28 8.81 -17.24
C PHE A 182 1.04 8.97 -18.74
N GLY A 183 0.39 7.96 -19.35
CA GLY A 183 0.14 7.93 -20.78
C GLY A 183 -1.17 8.60 -21.18
N HIS A 184 -1.40 8.67 -22.49
CA HIS A 184 -2.57 9.30 -23.10
C HIS A 184 -3.90 8.74 -22.56
N PHE A 185 -4.03 7.41 -22.44
CA PHE A 185 -5.27 6.78 -21.94
C PHE A 185 -5.63 7.23 -20.51
N ALA A 186 -4.63 7.30 -19.62
CA ALA A 186 -4.83 7.78 -18.26
C ALA A 186 -5.18 9.28 -18.24
N ALA A 187 -4.52 10.08 -19.09
CA ALA A 187 -4.82 11.51 -19.23
C ALA A 187 -6.28 11.72 -19.67
N GLN A 188 -6.70 11.05 -20.73
CA GLN A 188 -8.06 11.17 -21.28
C GLN A 188 -9.12 10.71 -20.27
N ALA A 189 -8.92 9.54 -19.66
CA ALA A 189 -9.86 9.03 -18.66
C ALA A 189 -9.96 9.96 -17.44
N LEU A 190 -8.84 10.55 -17.04
CA LEU A 190 -8.79 11.47 -15.90
C LEU A 190 -9.51 12.80 -16.23
N ASP A 191 -9.29 13.36 -17.41
CA ASP A 191 -9.95 14.59 -17.88
C ASP A 191 -11.48 14.41 -17.92
N HIS A 192 -11.98 13.34 -18.56
CA HIS A 192 -13.41 13.02 -18.58
C HIS A 192 -13.98 12.86 -17.17
N TYR A 193 -13.27 12.16 -16.28
CA TYR A 193 -13.71 11.99 -14.92
C TYR A 193 -13.78 13.32 -14.15
N LEU A 194 -12.77 14.15 -14.27
CA LEU A 194 -12.72 15.44 -13.58
C LEU A 194 -13.85 16.36 -14.03
N THR A 195 -14.09 16.41 -15.33
CA THR A 195 -15.10 17.29 -15.94
C THR A 195 -16.53 16.78 -15.72
N ASP A 196 -16.79 15.53 -16.06
CA ASP A 196 -18.16 15.00 -16.18
C ASP A 196 -18.63 14.23 -14.93
N CYS A 197 -17.74 13.94 -13.98
CA CYS A 197 -18.11 13.27 -12.73
C CYS A 197 -17.71 14.06 -11.49
N ARG A 198 -16.41 14.37 -11.33
CA ARG A 198 -15.92 15.00 -10.09
C ARG A 198 -16.51 16.38 -9.88
N THR A 199 -16.39 17.27 -10.86
CA THR A 199 -16.87 18.65 -10.74
C THR A 199 -18.38 18.72 -10.45
N PRO A 200 -19.28 18.00 -11.14
CA PRO A 200 -20.69 17.93 -10.77
C PRO A 200 -20.95 17.38 -9.38
N LEU A 201 -20.22 16.36 -8.93
CA LEU A 201 -20.37 15.80 -7.58
C LEU A 201 -19.95 16.79 -6.51
N MET A 202 -18.79 17.46 -6.68
CA MET A 202 -18.30 18.48 -5.75
C MET A 202 -19.30 19.63 -5.60
N THR A 203 -19.86 20.10 -6.70
CA THR A 203 -20.90 21.16 -6.72
C THR A 203 -22.17 20.69 -6.01
N LYS A 204 -22.67 19.50 -6.34
CA LYS A 204 -23.90 18.93 -5.76
C LYS A 204 -23.82 18.81 -4.24
N TYR A 205 -22.69 18.35 -3.72
CA TYR A 205 -22.51 18.07 -2.29
C TYR A 205 -21.80 19.20 -1.55
N LYS A 206 -21.47 20.32 -2.23
CA LYS A 206 -20.74 21.47 -1.66
C LYS A 206 -19.46 21.03 -0.95
N ALA A 207 -18.71 20.12 -1.59
CA ALA A 207 -17.48 19.60 -1.03
C ALA A 207 -16.31 20.51 -1.43
N GLU A 208 -15.47 20.86 -0.46
CA GLU A 208 -14.33 21.79 -0.65
C GLU A 208 -13.03 21.07 -0.28
N HIS A 209 -12.42 20.41 -1.25
CA HIS A 209 -11.08 19.82 -1.13
C HIS A 209 -10.51 19.51 -2.52
N ASP A 210 -9.19 19.30 -2.58
CA ASP A 210 -8.45 19.14 -3.84
C ASP A 210 -8.13 17.68 -4.19
N TYR A 211 -8.60 16.69 -3.43
CA TYR A 211 -8.38 15.30 -3.78
C TYR A 211 -8.93 14.95 -5.16
N VAL A 212 -8.11 14.26 -5.96
CA VAL A 212 -8.50 13.85 -7.32
C VAL A 212 -9.67 12.87 -7.26
N PHE A 213 -9.54 11.77 -6.52
CA PHE A 213 -10.56 10.73 -6.49
C PHE A 213 -11.55 10.90 -5.34
N VAL A 214 -12.84 10.93 -5.69
CA VAL A 214 -13.94 11.12 -4.74
C VAL A 214 -14.92 9.96 -4.77
N ASN A 215 -15.63 9.78 -3.66
CA ASN A 215 -16.75 8.85 -3.57
C ASN A 215 -18.04 9.48 -4.13
N HIS A 216 -19.16 8.74 -4.09
CA HIS A 216 -20.44 9.20 -4.62
C HIS A 216 -21.09 10.37 -3.83
N TYR A 217 -20.50 10.78 -2.71
CA TYR A 217 -20.89 11.98 -1.94
C TYR A 217 -19.92 13.17 -2.14
N GLY A 218 -18.98 13.07 -3.08
CA GLY A 218 -17.97 14.10 -3.28
C GLY A 218 -16.87 14.16 -2.20
N LYS A 219 -16.81 13.19 -1.26
CA LYS A 219 -15.75 13.10 -0.25
C LYS A 219 -14.56 12.31 -0.78
N GLN A 220 -13.38 12.53 -0.20
CA GLN A 220 -12.17 11.76 -0.52
C GLN A 220 -12.47 10.25 -0.60
N LEU A 221 -11.97 9.59 -1.63
CA LEU A 221 -12.07 8.14 -1.77
C LEU A 221 -11.16 7.46 -0.73
N THR A 222 -11.63 6.37 -0.13
CA THR A 222 -10.87 5.58 0.84
C THR A 222 -10.19 4.37 0.18
N ALA A 223 -9.17 3.80 0.82
CA ALA A 223 -8.54 2.57 0.36
C ALA A 223 -9.54 1.41 0.20
N ALA A 224 -10.45 1.24 1.16
CA ALA A 224 -11.54 0.26 1.07
C ALA A 224 -12.50 0.56 -0.10
N GLY A 225 -12.73 1.85 -0.40
CA GLY A 225 -13.50 2.27 -1.56
C GLY A 225 -12.83 1.89 -2.89
N VAL A 226 -11.50 2.04 -2.98
CA VAL A 226 -10.72 1.59 -4.14
C VAL A 226 -10.83 0.08 -4.32
N GLU A 227 -10.63 -0.70 -3.27
CA GLU A 227 -10.76 -2.16 -3.31
C GLU A 227 -12.16 -2.60 -3.74
N TYR A 228 -13.20 -1.96 -3.21
CA TYR A 228 -14.58 -2.22 -3.61
C TYR A 228 -14.80 -1.97 -5.12
N ILE A 229 -14.31 -0.84 -5.64
CA ILE A 229 -14.43 -0.49 -7.06
C ILE A 229 -13.73 -1.53 -7.94
N LEU A 230 -12.48 -1.88 -7.63
CA LEU A 230 -11.73 -2.87 -8.37
C LEU A 230 -12.42 -4.24 -8.36
N ASN A 231 -12.96 -4.65 -7.21
CA ASN A 231 -13.74 -5.89 -7.11
C ASN A 231 -15.03 -5.86 -7.96
N GLN A 232 -15.68 -4.69 -8.11
CA GLN A 232 -16.83 -4.56 -9.02
C GLN A 232 -16.41 -4.66 -10.50
N ILE A 233 -15.27 -4.09 -10.87
CA ILE A 233 -14.74 -4.18 -12.24
C ILE A 233 -14.43 -5.65 -12.58
N ILE A 234 -13.75 -6.39 -11.68
CA ILE A 234 -13.40 -7.78 -11.95
C ILE A 234 -14.62 -8.68 -12.09
N LYS A 235 -15.64 -8.45 -11.25
CA LYS A 235 -16.91 -9.19 -11.36
C LYS A 235 -17.60 -8.99 -12.72
N LYS A 236 -17.46 -7.80 -13.31
CA LYS A 236 -18.01 -7.48 -14.64
C LYS A 236 -17.14 -8.07 -15.78
N SER A 237 -15.83 -8.20 -15.58
CA SER A 237 -14.89 -8.65 -16.62
C SER A 237 -14.92 -10.14 -16.91
N SER A 238 -15.72 -10.93 -16.17
CA SER A 238 -15.75 -12.40 -16.26
C SER A 238 -14.41 -13.10 -15.93
N LEU A 239 -13.44 -12.36 -15.41
CA LEU A 239 -12.18 -12.93 -14.92
C LEU A 239 -12.41 -13.63 -13.58
N THR A 240 -11.85 -14.80 -13.40
CA THR A 240 -12.00 -15.62 -12.18
C THR A 240 -11.01 -15.27 -11.07
N SER A 241 -10.35 -14.14 -11.16
CA SER A 241 -9.26 -13.73 -10.25
C SER A 241 -9.72 -12.67 -9.27
N ASP A 242 -9.16 -12.72 -8.06
CA ASP A 242 -9.23 -11.57 -7.16
C ASP A 242 -8.28 -10.47 -7.65
N ILE A 243 -8.75 -9.22 -7.61
CA ILE A 243 -7.92 -8.06 -7.92
C ILE A 243 -7.61 -7.30 -6.64
N HIS A 244 -6.32 -7.05 -6.43
CA HIS A 244 -5.86 -6.16 -5.38
C HIS A 244 -5.02 -5.03 -5.99
N PRO A 245 -5.07 -3.82 -5.45
CA PRO A 245 -4.28 -2.70 -5.97
C PRO A 245 -2.78 -3.01 -6.11
N HIS A 246 -2.23 -3.81 -5.20
CA HIS A 246 -0.85 -4.28 -5.31
C HIS A 246 -0.60 -5.15 -6.54
N MET A 247 -1.62 -5.87 -7.02
CA MET A 247 -1.50 -6.66 -8.25
C MET A 247 -1.39 -5.74 -9.49
N LEU A 248 -2.15 -4.63 -9.55
CA LEU A 248 -2.01 -3.64 -10.63
C LEU A 248 -0.61 -3.02 -10.65
N ARG A 249 -0.07 -2.67 -9.48
CA ARG A 249 1.28 -2.16 -9.35
C ARG A 249 2.33 -3.21 -9.77
N HIS A 250 2.13 -4.47 -9.42
CA HIS A 250 3.00 -5.56 -9.86
C HIS A 250 2.90 -5.78 -11.38
N THR A 251 1.69 -5.69 -11.92
CA THR A 251 1.44 -5.76 -13.38
C THR A 251 2.16 -4.65 -14.12
N PHE A 252 2.06 -3.39 -13.64
CA PHE A 252 2.81 -2.25 -14.17
C PHE A 252 4.32 -2.54 -14.23
N ALA A 253 4.90 -2.98 -13.10
CA ALA A 253 6.33 -3.30 -13.02
C ALA A 253 6.72 -4.42 -13.99
N THR A 254 5.92 -5.49 -14.04
CA THR A 254 6.18 -6.66 -14.88
C THR A 254 6.09 -6.32 -16.37
N HIS A 255 5.09 -5.53 -16.77
CA HIS A 255 4.95 -5.11 -18.18
C HIS A 255 6.11 -4.23 -18.63
N LEU A 256 6.56 -3.29 -17.80
CA LEU A 256 7.75 -2.49 -18.10
C LEU A 256 8.99 -3.38 -18.29
N LEU A 257 9.26 -4.29 -17.35
CA LEU A 257 10.41 -5.20 -17.42
C LEU A 257 10.33 -6.14 -18.63
N ASN A 258 9.18 -6.73 -18.91
CA ASN A 258 8.97 -7.62 -20.06
C ASN A 258 9.18 -6.89 -21.39
N ASN A 259 8.90 -5.60 -21.45
CA ASN A 259 9.10 -4.77 -22.62
C ASN A 259 10.51 -4.18 -22.73
N GLY A 260 11.40 -4.50 -21.79
CA GLY A 260 12.82 -4.19 -21.85
C GLY A 260 13.26 -2.97 -21.05
N ALA A 261 12.41 -2.42 -20.17
CA ALA A 261 12.85 -1.42 -19.21
C ALA A 261 13.86 -2.04 -18.22
N ASP A 262 14.86 -1.28 -17.83
CA ASP A 262 15.80 -1.74 -16.83
C ASP A 262 15.17 -1.71 -15.42
N LEU A 263 15.71 -2.54 -14.52
CA LEU A 263 15.19 -2.68 -13.16
C LEU A 263 15.30 -1.38 -12.35
N ARG A 264 16.31 -0.56 -12.63
CA ARG A 264 16.54 0.70 -11.92
C ARG A 264 15.47 1.71 -12.26
N THR A 265 15.15 1.90 -13.55
CA THR A 265 14.04 2.73 -14.03
C THR A 265 12.73 2.33 -13.35
N VAL A 266 12.43 1.02 -13.30
CA VAL A 266 11.20 0.53 -12.64
C VAL A 266 11.20 0.82 -11.14
N GLN A 267 12.34 0.65 -10.46
CA GLN A 267 12.47 0.96 -9.02
C GLN A 267 12.29 2.46 -8.73
N GLU A 268 12.82 3.33 -9.58
CA GLU A 268 12.67 4.79 -9.48
C GLU A 268 11.21 5.20 -9.66
N LEU A 269 10.52 4.72 -10.69
CA LEU A 269 9.10 4.96 -10.92
C LEU A 269 8.23 4.51 -9.74
N LEU A 270 8.56 3.37 -9.17
CA LEU A 270 7.83 2.81 -8.04
C LEU A 270 8.18 3.44 -6.69
N GLY A 271 9.26 4.19 -6.58
CA GLY A 271 9.73 4.81 -5.33
C GLY A 271 10.13 3.75 -4.29
N HIS A 272 11.01 2.81 -4.68
CA HIS A 272 11.60 1.83 -3.76
C HIS A 272 12.74 2.49 -2.97
N SER A 273 12.63 2.49 -1.64
CA SER A 273 13.53 3.20 -0.72
C SER A 273 14.92 2.57 -0.50
N SER A 274 15.29 1.53 -1.22
CA SER A 274 16.51 0.75 -0.96
C SER A 274 17.78 1.29 -1.63
N LEU A 275 17.71 2.36 -2.37
CA LEU A 275 18.90 3.08 -2.85
C LEU A 275 19.00 4.39 -2.07
N SER A 276 19.94 4.41 -1.14
CA SER A 276 20.33 5.58 -0.36
C SER A 276 21.00 6.60 -1.28
N THR A 277 20.20 7.48 -1.85
CA THR A 277 20.68 8.81 -2.26
C THR A 277 19.47 9.71 -2.40
N THR A 278 19.49 10.82 -1.70
CA THR A 278 18.68 11.99 -1.98
C THR A 278 19.14 12.53 -3.33
N GLN A 279 18.78 11.86 -4.41
CA GLN A 279 18.94 12.46 -5.72
C GLN A 279 17.85 13.51 -5.84
N ILE A 280 18.28 14.76 -5.85
CA ILE A 280 17.49 15.90 -6.30
C ILE A 280 17.01 15.52 -7.71
N TYR A 281 15.70 15.28 -7.87
CA TYR A 281 15.09 15.04 -9.18
C TYR A 281 15.29 16.33 -10.01
N THR A 282 16.30 16.33 -10.85
CA THR A 282 16.52 17.39 -11.84
C THR A 282 15.59 17.14 -13.02
N HIS A 283 15.28 18.18 -13.79
CA HIS A 283 14.49 18.07 -15.03
C HIS A 283 15.04 16.97 -15.96
N VAL A 284 16.35 16.80 -16.05
CA VAL A 284 17.02 15.76 -16.85
C VAL A 284 16.64 14.34 -16.43
N THR A 285 16.50 14.09 -15.13
CA THR A 285 16.10 12.76 -14.62
C THR A 285 14.64 12.45 -14.94
N THR A 286 13.78 13.47 -14.88
CA THR A 286 12.35 13.32 -15.19
C THR A 286 12.13 13.07 -16.69
N GLU A 287 12.85 13.75 -17.56
CA GLU A 287 12.78 13.52 -19.01
C GLU A 287 13.22 12.10 -19.39
N HIS A 288 14.30 11.60 -18.80
CA HIS A 288 14.77 10.24 -19.03
C HIS A 288 13.72 9.19 -18.61
N LEU A 289 13.15 9.35 -17.43
CA LEU A 289 12.07 8.48 -16.93
C LEU A 289 10.82 8.51 -17.82
N GLN A 290 10.46 9.68 -18.36
CA GLN A 290 9.37 9.81 -19.33
C GLN A 290 9.68 9.12 -20.66
N GLN A 291 10.91 9.25 -21.16
CA GLN A 291 11.33 8.58 -22.40
C GLN A 291 11.26 7.07 -22.24
N ASP A 292 11.81 6.52 -21.16
CA ASP A 292 11.77 5.09 -20.87
C ASP A 292 10.33 4.60 -20.67
N TYR A 293 9.52 5.35 -19.94
CA TYR A 293 8.10 5.06 -19.79
C TYR A 293 7.38 5.00 -21.14
N ARG A 294 7.54 6.01 -22.00
CA ARG A 294 6.94 6.05 -23.34
C ARG A 294 7.43 4.91 -24.24
N LYS A 295 8.68 4.48 -24.08
CA LYS A 295 9.28 3.42 -24.88
C LYS A 295 8.77 2.04 -24.49
N TYR A 296 8.64 1.77 -23.21
CA TYR A 296 8.46 0.43 -22.66
C TYR A 296 7.07 0.15 -22.09
N PHE A 297 6.26 1.17 -21.76
CA PHE A 297 4.93 0.93 -21.21
C PHE A 297 3.88 0.75 -22.31
N PRO A 298 3.06 -0.32 -22.29
CA PRO A 298 2.15 -0.66 -23.41
C PRO A 298 1.13 0.44 -23.72
N ARG A 299 0.62 1.16 -22.70
CA ARG A 299 -0.39 2.22 -22.84
C ARG A 299 0.18 3.64 -22.73
N ALA A 300 1.48 3.80 -22.92
CA ALA A 300 2.10 5.12 -22.95
C ALA A 300 1.90 5.84 -24.29
N LYS A 301 1.70 5.08 -25.36
CA LYS A 301 1.50 5.60 -26.73
C LYS A 301 0.03 5.61 -27.08
N SER A 302 -0.40 6.62 -27.78
CA SER A 302 -1.71 6.72 -28.46
C SER A 302 -1.78 5.79 -29.64
#